data_d266608967a21984a0f738deeda960fb
#
_entry.id   d266608967a21984a0f738deeda960fb
#
_cell.length_a   1.000
_cell.length_b   1.000
_cell.length_c   1.000
_cell.angle_alpha   90.00
_cell.angle_beta   90.00
_cell.angle_gamma   90.00
#
_symmetry.space_group_name_H-M   'P 1'
#
loop_
_entity.id
_entity.type
_entity.pdbx_description
1 polymer ?
#
loop_
_entity_poly.entity_id
_entity_poly.type
_entity_poly.pdbx_seq_one_letter_code
_entity_poly.pdbx_strand_id
1 'polypeptide(L)'
;MFKRTRLYKTLILITVFLVIGFTFAGIGCVDNNKEAGTTEDTSSASEDTTDEKGIMIKGSDTVLPLSQAEAEEFMLKNADKSITVIGGGSGVGIAALIDGEIEIAMASRSMKDSEIEQAKQNGINPLETTIGWDGIAVVVNPENPIDQLTFAQLKAVYDGNISNWKDVGGEDGKITVISRDSSSGTYEYFKEEVLVGSEYRQDALVQPATGAIVQEIAQNKGAIGYIGYAYVDNSVKALALDGGDGIFVPATQEKILSGEYPLARELFYYTNGEPQGLTKEFMDYVMSAEGQSIVSEVGYFPAI
;
A
#
# COMPACT_ATOMS: atom_id res chain seq x y z
N MET A 1 -4.01 5.14 47.56
CA MET A 1 -5.36 4.71 47.92
C MET A 1 -5.99 4.09 46.67
N PHE A 2 -6.23 2.79 46.73
CA PHE A 2 -6.88 1.86 45.79
C PHE A 2 -6.41 1.75 44.31
N LYS A 3 -5.56 0.72 44.07
CA LYS A 3 -5.34 0.00 42.83
C LYS A 3 -6.61 -0.80 42.46
N ARG A 4 -7.02 -0.79 41.20
CA ARG A 4 -7.89 -1.81 40.61
C ARG A 4 -7.21 -2.46 39.41
N THR A 5 -6.61 -3.60 39.67
CA THR A 5 -6.18 -4.60 38.68
C THR A 5 -7.40 -5.35 38.16
N ARG A 6 -7.62 -5.36 36.84
CA ARG A 6 -8.54 -6.29 36.17
C ARG A 6 -7.76 -7.40 35.48
N LEU A 7 -7.89 -8.59 36.04
CA LEU A 7 -7.50 -9.88 35.45
C LEU A 7 -8.55 -10.25 34.38
N TYR A 8 -8.12 -10.49 33.17
CA TYR A 8 -8.91 -11.21 32.15
C TYR A 8 -8.45 -12.66 32.10
N LYS A 9 -9.35 -13.56 32.49
CA LYS A 9 -9.18 -15.01 32.39
C LYS A 9 -9.45 -15.43 30.94
N THR A 10 -8.45 -16.05 30.31
CA THR A 10 -8.54 -16.72 29.00
C THR A 10 -9.35 -18.00 29.15
N LEU A 11 -10.47 -18.09 28.44
CA LEU A 11 -11.26 -19.32 28.33
C LEU A 11 -11.00 -19.94 26.96
N ILE A 12 -10.26 -21.05 26.91
CA ILE A 12 -10.01 -21.84 25.71
C ILE A 12 -11.21 -22.78 25.56
N LEU A 13 -11.96 -22.65 24.46
CA LEU A 13 -13.02 -23.57 24.06
C LEU A 13 -12.52 -24.40 22.89
N ILE A 14 -12.27 -25.70 23.15
CA ILE A 14 -11.95 -26.72 22.14
C ILE A 14 -13.28 -27.21 21.56
N THR A 15 -13.52 -26.99 20.27
CA THR A 15 -14.66 -27.58 19.54
C THR A 15 -14.17 -28.69 18.62
N VAL A 16 -14.58 -29.90 18.94
CA VAL A 16 -14.36 -31.13 18.16
C VAL A 16 -15.33 -31.14 16.97
N PHE A 17 -14.82 -31.23 15.74
CA PHE A 17 -15.63 -31.46 14.53
C PHE A 17 -15.85 -32.93 14.32
N LEU A 18 -17.12 -33.32 14.35
CA LEU A 18 -17.62 -34.68 13.99
C LEU A 18 -18.00 -34.66 12.49
N VAL A 19 -17.33 -35.48 11.68
CA VAL A 19 -17.64 -35.71 10.27
C VAL A 19 -18.79 -36.74 10.18
N ILE A 20 -19.92 -36.37 9.58
CA ILE A 20 -20.94 -37.28 9.18
C ILE A 20 -21.11 -37.18 7.65
N GLY A 21 -20.73 -38.24 6.95
CA GLY A 21 -20.98 -38.42 5.54
C GLY A 21 -22.43 -38.86 5.28
N PHE A 22 -23.05 -38.28 4.24
CA PHE A 22 -24.27 -38.79 3.66
C PHE A 22 -24.13 -38.94 2.14
N THR A 23 -24.07 -40.17 1.70
CA THR A 23 -24.25 -40.56 0.29
C THR A 23 -25.73 -40.73 0.00
N PHE A 24 -26.25 -40.10 -1.06
CA PHE A 24 -27.51 -40.55 -1.67
C PHE A 24 -27.39 -40.52 -3.19
N ALA A 25 -27.51 -41.72 -3.76
CA ALA A 25 -27.72 -41.92 -5.17
C ALA A 25 -29.25 -42.01 -5.43
N GLY A 26 -29.69 -41.42 -6.52
CA GLY A 26 -31.10 -41.53 -6.94
C GLY A 26 -31.28 -41.17 -8.41
N ILE A 27 -31.47 -42.19 -9.20
CA ILE A 27 -31.81 -42.23 -10.64
C ILE A 27 -33.28 -41.88 -10.84
N GLY A 28 -33.63 -41.17 -11.93
CA GLY A 28 -35.03 -41.07 -12.37
C GLY A 28 -35.22 -40.25 -13.65
N CYS A 29 -35.62 -40.93 -14.69
CA CYS A 29 -35.81 -40.55 -16.09
C CYS A 29 -37.06 -39.73 -16.38
N VAL A 30 -36.97 -38.90 -17.44
CA VAL A 30 -37.85 -38.73 -18.62
C VAL A 30 -39.35 -38.40 -18.37
N ASP A 31 -39.85 -37.25 -18.92
CA ASP A 31 -40.71 -37.31 -20.13
C ASP A 31 -40.96 -35.92 -20.76
N ASN A 32 -41.14 -35.95 -22.06
CA ASN A 32 -41.53 -34.89 -22.99
C ASN A 32 -42.97 -34.45 -22.78
N ASN A 33 -43.25 -33.11 -22.96
CA ASN A 33 -44.31 -32.72 -23.89
C ASN A 33 -44.20 -31.28 -24.39
N LYS A 34 -44.44 -31.13 -25.69
CA LYS A 34 -44.60 -29.86 -26.42
C LYS A 34 -45.92 -29.23 -26.11
N GLU A 35 -45.96 -27.90 -26.04
CA GLU A 35 -47.00 -27.14 -26.76
C GLU A 35 -46.56 -25.67 -26.97
N ALA A 36 -46.92 -25.14 -28.14
CA ALA A 36 -46.59 -23.83 -28.67
C ALA A 36 -47.64 -22.79 -28.26
N GLY A 37 -47.22 -21.56 -28.07
CA GLY A 37 -48.12 -20.44 -27.83
C GLY A 37 -47.41 -19.07 -27.76
N THR A 38 -47.22 -18.43 -28.92
CA THR A 38 -47.42 -17.02 -29.28
C THR A 38 -46.83 -15.91 -28.38
N THR A 39 -45.85 -15.25 -28.96
CA THR A 39 -45.48 -13.82 -28.95
C THR A 39 -46.29 -12.87 -28.06
N GLU A 40 -45.57 -12.15 -27.19
CA GLU A 40 -45.71 -10.69 -27.07
C GLU A 40 -44.36 -10.08 -26.70
N ASP A 41 -43.95 -9.20 -27.60
CA ASP A 41 -42.76 -8.37 -27.56
C ASP A 41 -42.98 -7.26 -26.51
N THR A 42 -42.27 -7.28 -25.42
CA THR A 42 -42.18 -6.11 -24.54
C THR A 42 -40.70 -5.91 -24.22
N SER A 43 -40.06 -5.15 -25.08
CA SER A 43 -38.79 -4.48 -24.83
C SER A 43 -38.94 -3.58 -23.59
N SER A 44 -38.61 -4.12 -22.44
CA SER A 44 -38.19 -3.31 -21.30
C SER A 44 -36.66 -3.41 -21.20
N ALA A 45 -36.01 -2.36 -21.63
CA ALA A 45 -34.64 -2.09 -21.24
C ALA A 45 -34.64 -2.02 -19.71
N SER A 46 -34.27 -3.10 -19.07
CA SER A 46 -33.84 -3.06 -17.67
C SER A 46 -32.50 -2.35 -17.67
N GLU A 47 -32.47 -1.09 -17.27
CA GLU A 47 -31.27 -0.50 -16.67
C GLU A 47 -30.92 -1.42 -15.51
N ASP A 48 -29.91 -2.27 -15.74
CA ASP A 48 -29.30 -3.09 -14.71
C ASP A 48 -28.39 -2.15 -13.88
N THR A 49 -29.03 -1.35 -13.03
CA THR A 49 -28.34 -0.72 -11.91
C THR A 49 -28.07 -1.82 -10.91
N THR A 50 -26.97 -2.57 -11.12
CA THR A 50 -26.37 -3.35 -10.05
C THR A 50 -25.97 -2.36 -8.99
N ASP A 51 -26.78 -2.29 -7.93
CA ASP A 51 -26.50 -1.51 -6.71
C ASP A 51 -25.32 -2.24 -6.01
N GLU A 52 -24.10 -1.97 -6.49
CA GLU A 52 -22.87 -2.57 -5.95
C GLU A 52 -22.71 -2.12 -4.50
N LYS A 53 -23.02 -3.01 -3.58
CA LYS A 53 -22.91 -2.74 -2.12
C LYS A 53 -21.48 -2.81 -1.62
N GLY A 54 -20.52 -3.19 -2.44
CA GLY A 54 -19.13 -3.36 -2.03
C GLY A 54 -18.13 -3.09 -3.15
N ILE A 55 -16.98 -2.52 -2.79
CA ILE A 55 -15.81 -2.35 -3.65
C ILE A 55 -14.55 -2.90 -2.97
N MET A 56 -13.54 -3.25 -3.78
CA MET A 56 -12.24 -3.72 -3.30
C MET A 56 -11.14 -2.75 -3.72
N ILE A 57 -10.32 -2.37 -2.74
CA ILE A 57 -9.10 -1.57 -2.89
C ILE A 57 -7.91 -2.47 -2.58
N LYS A 58 -6.94 -2.56 -3.48
CA LYS A 58 -5.77 -3.43 -3.28
C LYS A 58 -4.48 -2.77 -3.74
N GLY A 59 -3.36 -3.04 -3.05
CA GLY A 59 -2.05 -2.61 -3.56
C GLY A 59 -1.05 -2.18 -2.49
N SER A 60 -0.59 -0.95 -2.58
CA SER A 60 0.54 -0.41 -1.82
C SER A 60 0.41 -0.54 -0.31
N ASP A 61 1.37 -1.23 0.34
CA ASP A 61 1.44 -1.25 1.81
C ASP A 61 1.80 0.12 2.40
N THR A 62 2.40 1.01 1.62
CA THR A 62 2.61 2.40 2.03
C THR A 62 1.29 3.13 2.15
N VAL A 63 0.39 2.97 1.18
CA VAL A 63 -0.93 3.65 1.15
C VAL A 63 -1.95 2.97 2.06
N LEU A 64 -1.72 1.71 2.43
CA LEU A 64 -2.66 0.89 3.19
C LEU A 64 -3.28 1.56 4.42
N PRO A 65 -2.51 2.21 5.33
CA PRO A 65 -3.10 2.86 6.50
C PRO A 65 -4.05 4.01 6.14
N LEU A 66 -3.72 4.77 5.09
CA LEU A 66 -4.58 5.85 4.60
C LEU A 66 -5.88 5.28 4.04
N SER A 67 -5.78 4.31 3.13
CA SER A 67 -6.96 3.69 2.51
C SER A 67 -7.88 3.01 3.54
N GLN A 68 -7.30 2.41 4.60
CA GLN A 68 -8.08 1.83 5.69
C GLN A 68 -8.84 2.91 6.48
N ALA A 69 -8.18 4.00 6.85
CA ALA A 69 -8.80 5.10 7.58
C ALA A 69 -9.93 5.77 6.77
N GLU A 70 -9.69 6.04 5.47
CA GLU A 70 -10.70 6.59 4.55
C GLU A 70 -11.90 5.65 4.40
N ALA A 71 -11.64 4.34 4.23
CA ALA A 71 -12.70 3.33 4.10
C ALA A 71 -13.52 3.19 5.38
N GLU A 72 -12.87 3.18 6.55
CA GLU A 72 -13.53 3.10 7.86
C GLU A 72 -14.45 4.31 8.09
N GLU A 73 -13.96 5.53 7.89
CA GLU A 73 -14.74 6.75 8.07
C GLU A 73 -15.88 6.87 7.05
N PHE A 74 -15.64 6.45 5.80
CA PHE A 74 -16.70 6.40 4.79
C PHE A 74 -17.81 5.42 5.18
N MET A 75 -17.46 4.19 5.61
CA MET A 75 -18.43 3.17 6.02
C MET A 75 -19.18 3.53 7.31
N LEU A 76 -18.56 4.28 8.24
CA LEU A 76 -19.26 4.80 9.42
C LEU A 76 -20.44 5.72 9.06
N LYS A 77 -20.34 6.42 7.93
CA LYS A 77 -21.40 7.31 7.42
C LYS A 77 -22.37 6.62 6.48
N ASN A 78 -21.97 5.52 5.89
CA ASN A 78 -22.68 4.77 4.87
C ASN A 78 -22.73 3.28 5.29
N ALA A 79 -23.53 2.98 6.31
CA ALA A 79 -23.53 1.66 6.96
C ALA A 79 -24.04 0.50 6.08
N ASP A 80 -24.67 0.80 4.95
CA ASP A 80 -25.12 -0.15 3.93
C ASP A 80 -24.06 -0.44 2.86
N LYS A 81 -22.92 0.28 2.86
CA LYS A 81 -21.82 0.14 1.91
C LYS A 81 -20.68 -0.67 2.53
N SER A 82 -19.91 -1.36 1.69
CA SER A 82 -18.75 -2.17 2.11
C SER A 82 -17.52 -1.85 1.29
N ILE A 83 -16.42 -1.53 1.96
CA ILE A 83 -15.12 -1.31 1.31
C ILE A 83 -14.10 -2.26 1.91
N THR A 84 -13.50 -3.09 1.07
CA THR A 84 -12.44 -4.02 1.47
C THR A 84 -11.08 -3.46 1.04
N VAL A 85 -10.15 -3.31 1.98
CA VAL A 85 -8.80 -2.78 1.70
C VAL A 85 -7.75 -3.86 1.97
N ILE A 86 -6.91 -4.17 0.97
CA ILE A 86 -5.91 -5.24 1.01
C ILE A 86 -4.54 -4.70 0.56
N GLY A 87 -3.51 -4.88 1.37
CA GLY A 87 -2.11 -4.60 1.01
C GLY A 87 -1.52 -5.62 0.03
N GLY A 88 -0.21 -5.59 -0.13
CA GLY A 88 0.55 -6.57 -0.93
C GLY A 88 1.47 -5.94 -1.98
N GLY A 89 1.61 -4.61 -1.98
CA GLY A 89 2.48 -3.85 -2.89
C GLY A 89 1.75 -3.25 -4.09
N SER A 90 2.27 -2.11 -4.59
CA SER A 90 1.69 -1.36 -5.71
C SER A 90 1.53 -2.22 -6.96
N GLY A 91 2.54 -3.05 -7.28
CA GLY A 91 2.50 -3.93 -8.45
C GLY A 91 1.39 -4.98 -8.38
N VAL A 92 1.08 -5.48 -7.18
CA VAL A 92 -0.02 -6.45 -6.98
C VAL A 92 -1.39 -5.79 -7.19
N GLY A 93 -1.57 -4.56 -6.69
CA GLY A 93 -2.81 -3.81 -6.92
C GLY A 93 -3.01 -3.44 -8.39
N ILE A 94 -1.95 -2.93 -9.03
CA ILE A 94 -1.97 -2.59 -10.46
C ILE A 94 -2.30 -3.81 -11.32
N ALA A 95 -1.68 -4.97 -11.04
CA ALA A 95 -1.98 -6.21 -11.76
C ALA A 95 -3.44 -6.63 -11.58
N ALA A 96 -3.97 -6.58 -10.36
CA ALA A 96 -5.37 -6.91 -10.08
C ALA A 96 -6.36 -5.96 -10.80
N LEU A 97 -6.02 -4.66 -10.91
CA LEU A 97 -6.82 -3.72 -11.71
C LEU A 97 -6.77 -4.06 -13.21
N ILE A 98 -5.58 -4.37 -13.74
CA ILE A 98 -5.38 -4.78 -15.13
C ILE A 98 -6.18 -6.05 -15.47
N ASP A 99 -6.30 -6.96 -14.51
CA ASP A 99 -7.05 -8.23 -14.67
C ASP A 99 -8.56 -8.03 -14.39
N GLY A 100 -9.01 -6.83 -14.00
CA GLY A 100 -10.41 -6.51 -13.72
C GLY A 100 -10.95 -7.16 -12.44
N GLU A 101 -10.07 -7.50 -11.49
CA GLU A 101 -10.42 -8.16 -10.23
C GLU A 101 -10.86 -7.18 -9.13
N ILE A 102 -10.55 -5.89 -9.29
CA ILE A 102 -10.78 -4.85 -8.27
C ILE A 102 -11.23 -3.54 -8.91
N GLU A 103 -11.87 -2.68 -8.13
CA GLU A 103 -12.35 -1.36 -8.56
C GLU A 103 -11.27 -0.28 -8.43
N ILE A 104 -10.40 -0.37 -7.41
CA ILE A 104 -9.38 0.64 -7.11
C ILE A 104 -8.04 -0.04 -6.82
N ALA A 105 -7.00 0.30 -7.57
CA ALA A 105 -5.62 -0.02 -7.20
C ALA A 105 -4.99 1.15 -6.45
N MET A 106 -4.48 0.91 -5.23
CA MET A 106 -3.69 1.89 -4.49
C MET A 106 -2.21 1.72 -4.79
N ALA A 107 -1.51 2.81 -5.13
CA ALA A 107 -0.12 2.78 -5.53
C ALA A 107 0.69 3.94 -4.93
N SER A 108 1.98 3.68 -4.71
CA SER A 108 2.98 4.65 -4.25
C SER A 108 4.09 4.89 -5.28
N ARG A 109 3.75 4.66 -6.53
CA ARG A 109 4.47 5.00 -7.75
C ARG A 109 3.48 5.11 -8.91
N SER A 110 3.85 5.79 -9.97
CA SER A 110 3.07 5.76 -11.20
C SER A 110 3.09 4.36 -11.84
N MET A 111 2.07 4.06 -12.64
CA MET A 111 2.06 2.88 -13.51
C MET A 111 3.17 2.99 -14.55
N LYS A 112 3.84 1.87 -14.81
CA LYS A 112 4.84 1.78 -15.89
C LYS A 112 4.15 1.77 -17.26
N ASP A 113 4.83 2.25 -18.28
CA ASP A 113 4.30 2.22 -19.66
C ASP A 113 3.84 0.82 -20.08
N SER A 114 4.60 -0.22 -19.70
CA SER A 114 4.24 -1.61 -19.97
C SER A 114 2.96 -2.07 -19.24
N GLU A 115 2.71 -1.58 -18.02
CA GLU A 115 1.48 -1.85 -17.26
C GLU A 115 0.28 -1.14 -17.90
N ILE A 116 0.47 0.11 -18.36
CA ILE A 116 -0.56 0.87 -19.07
C ILE A 116 -0.92 0.20 -20.42
N GLU A 117 0.09 -0.28 -21.15
CA GLU A 117 -0.14 -1.02 -22.40
C GLU A 117 -0.89 -2.33 -22.17
N GLN A 118 -0.52 -3.09 -21.13
CA GLN A 118 -1.21 -4.33 -20.77
C GLN A 118 -2.65 -4.06 -20.34
N ALA A 119 -2.90 -3.01 -19.55
CA ALA A 119 -4.25 -2.60 -19.16
C ALA A 119 -5.12 -2.35 -20.39
N LYS A 120 -4.62 -1.58 -21.37
CA LYS A 120 -5.35 -1.29 -22.61
C LYS A 120 -5.64 -2.55 -23.43
N GLN A 121 -4.71 -3.51 -23.46
CA GLN A 121 -4.93 -4.81 -24.12
C GLN A 121 -6.05 -5.61 -23.47
N ASN A 122 -6.22 -5.50 -22.15
CA ASN A 122 -7.28 -6.13 -21.38
C ASN A 122 -8.60 -5.32 -21.39
N GLY A 123 -8.65 -4.18 -22.12
CA GLY A 123 -9.84 -3.32 -22.16
C GLY A 123 -10.00 -2.41 -20.93
N ILE A 124 -8.98 -2.33 -20.09
CA ILE A 124 -8.92 -1.43 -18.94
C ILE A 124 -8.28 -0.10 -19.39
N ASN A 125 -8.87 1.01 -19.00
CA ASN A 125 -8.35 2.36 -19.25
C ASN A 125 -7.97 3.02 -17.93
N PRO A 126 -6.73 2.84 -17.42
CA PRO A 126 -6.36 3.33 -16.09
C PRO A 126 -6.50 4.85 -16.01
N LEU A 127 -7.28 5.31 -15.04
CA LEU A 127 -7.36 6.71 -14.66
C LEU A 127 -6.60 6.90 -13.34
N GLU A 128 -5.57 7.74 -13.38
CA GLU A 128 -4.74 8.09 -12.24
C GLU A 128 -5.37 9.24 -11.46
N THR A 129 -5.46 9.10 -10.14
CA THR A 129 -5.88 10.15 -9.22
C THR A 129 -4.86 10.28 -8.10
N THR A 130 -4.20 11.44 -7.97
CA THR A 130 -3.34 11.75 -6.84
C THR A 130 -4.19 11.97 -5.60
N ILE A 131 -4.02 11.15 -4.57
CA ILE A 131 -4.79 11.19 -3.31
C ILE A 131 -4.03 11.87 -2.17
N GLY A 132 -2.73 12.05 -2.32
CA GLY A 132 -1.87 12.69 -1.34
C GLY A 132 -0.39 12.58 -1.71
N TRP A 133 0.45 13.10 -0.84
CA TRP A 133 1.91 13.07 -0.98
C TRP A 133 2.56 12.33 0.18
N ASP A 134 3.71 11.70 -0.08
CA ASP A 134 4.52 10.97 0.89
C ASP A 134 6.00 11.36 0.73
N GLY A 135 6.75 11.27 1.83
CA GLY A 135 8.21 11.31 1.81
C GLY A 135 8.76 9.92 2.13
N ILE A 136 9.77 9.45 1.40
CA ILE A 136 10.47 8.23 1.77
C ILE A 136 11.59 8.56 2.75
N ALA A 137 11.39 8.23 4.02
CA ALA A 137 12.40 8.37 5.05
C ALA A 137 13.38 7.20 5.00
N VAL A 138 14.68 7.51 4.91
CA VAL A 138 15.74 6.53 5.17
C VAL A 138 15.94 6.46 6.67
N VAL A 139 15.83 5.25 7.23
CA VAL A 139 15.76 5.06 8.69
C VAL A 139 16.84 4.10 9.19
N VAL A 140 17.31 4.38 10.40
CA VAL A 140 18.24 3.56 11.17
C VAL A 140 17.71 3.38 12.60
N ASN A 141 18.32 2.49 13.37
CA ASN A 141 18.06 2.37 14.79
C ASN A 141 18.41 3.69 15.51
N PRO A 142 17.62 4.15 16.50
CA PRO A 142 17.91 5.38 17.25
C PRO A 142 19.29 5.43 17.91
N GLU A 143 19.86 4.27 18.25
CA GLU A 143 21.22 4.18 18.83
C GLU A 143 22.34 4.20 17.79
N ASN A 144 22.03 4.20 16.48
CA ASN A 144 23.04 4.39 15.44
C ASN A 144 23.51 5.87 15.43
N PRO A 145 24.81 6.17 15.47
CA PRO A 145 25.30 7.55 15.55
C PRO A 145 25.18 8.36 14.24
N ILE A 146 24.86 7.71 13.11
CA ILE A 146 24.71 8.39 11.82
C ILE A 146 23.41 9.20 11.81
N ASP A 147 23.50 10.46 11.41
CA ASP A 147 22.35 11.40 11.31
C ASP A 147 22.04 11.81 9.86
N GLN A 148 22.95 11.55 8.93
CA GLN A 148 22.81 12.01 7.55
C GLN A 148 23.59 11.15 6.56
N LEU A 149 23.13 11.05 5.31
CA LEU A 149 23.81 10.40 4.19
C LEU A 149 23.55 11.18 2.89
N THR A 150 24.55 11.20 2.00
CA THR A 150 24.36 11.63 0.62
C THR A 150 23.71 10.52 -0.21
N PHE A 151 23.09 10.86 -1.34
CA PHE A 151 22.59 9.86 -2.30
C PHE A 151 23.70 8.95 -2.83
N ALA A 152 24.91 9.48 -3.02
CA ALA A 152 26.04 8.66 -3.41
C ALA A 152 26.41 7.61 -2.35
N GLN A 153 26.36 7.96 -1.06
CA GLN A 153 26.56 7.01 0.04
C GLN A 153 25.42 6.02 0.14
N LEU A 154 24.15 6.47 0.03
CA LEU A 154 23.00 5.58 0.00
C LEU A 154 23.09 4.56 -1.12
N LYS A 155 23.35 5.02 -2.35
CA LYS A 155 23.58 4.13 -3.49
C LYS A 155 24.65 3.10 -3.19
N ALA A 156 25.81 3.53 -2.70
CA ALA A 156 26.93 2.65 -2.40
C ALA A 156 26.62 1.63 -1.28
N VAL A 157 25.77 1.98 -0.32
CA VAL A 157 25.31 1.05 0.72
C VAL A 157 24.33 0.03 0.13
N TYR A 158 23.37 0.48 -0.67
CA TYR A 158 22.31 -0.39 -1.20
C TYR A 158 22.73 -1.25 -2.40
N ASP A 159 23.75 -0.85 -3.17
CA ASP A 159 24.35 -1.67 -4.23
C ASP A 159 25.53 -2.55 -3.74
N GLY A 160 25.94 -2.41 -2.44
CA GLY A 160 26.92 -3.25 -1.79
C GLY A 160 28.36 -2.79 -1.88
N ASN A 161 28.63 -1.61 -2.49
CA ASN A 161 29.97 -1.03 -2.56
C ASN A 161 30.47 -0.56 -1.17
N ILE A 162 29.54 -0.18 -0.28
CA ILE A 162 29.81 0.12 1.14
C ILE A 162 29.05 -0.89 2.00
N SER A 163 29.77 -1.54 2.94
CA SER A 163 29.20 -2.55 3.81
C SER A 163 29.54 -2.36 5.30
N ASN A 164 30.25 -1.29 5.64
CA ASN A 164 30.64 -0.97 7.00
C ASN A 164 30.29 0.49 7.33
N TRP A 165 29.68 0.72 8.49
CA TRP A 165 29.27 2.04 8.94
C TRP A 165 30.41 3.06 9.03
N LYS A 166 31.64 2.61 9.33
CA LYS A 166 32.82 3.49 9.36
C LYS A 166 33.12 4.18 8.03
N ASP A 167 32.74 3.55 6.91
CA ASP A 167 32.99 4.09 5.57
C ASP A 167 32.06 5.27 5.22
N VAL A 168 31.05 5.49 6.06
CA VAL A 168 30.12 6.63 5.98
C VAL A 168 30.15 7.52 7.23
N GLY A 169 31.19 7.38 8.07
CA GLY A 169 31.41 8.24 9.24
C GLY A 169 30.84 7.68 10.56
N GLY A 170 30.35 6.46 10.58
CA GLY A 170 29.86 5.78 11.78
C GLY A 170 30.92 4.96 12.51
N GLU A 171 30.48 4.15 13.45
CA GLU A 171 31.30 3.19 14.17
C GLU A 171 31.69 1.99 13.28
N ASP A 172 32.77 1.27 13.65
CA ASP A 172 33.15 0.05 12.94
C ASP A 172 32.13 -1.06 13.17
N GLY A 173 31.36 -1.37 12.13
CA GLY A 173 30.28 -2.35 12.20
C GLY A 173 29.65 -2.62 10.84
N LYS A 174 29.20 -3.86 10.63
CA LYS A 174 28.52 -4.26 9.38
C LYS A 174 27.21 -3.51 9.22
N ILE A 175 26.93 -3.01 8.00
CA ILE A 175 25.62 -2.49 7.61
C ILE A 175 24.72 -3.67 7.22
N THR A 176 23.58 -3.79 7.89
CA THR A 176 22.50 -4.70 7.50
C THR A 176 21.48 -3.92 6.69
N VAL A 177 21.46 -4.15 5.39
CA VAL A 177 20.52 -3.46 4.49
C VAL A 177 19.19 -4.18 4.47
N ILE A 178 18.12 -3.42 4.67
CA ILE A 178 16.75 -3.90 4.60
C ILE A 178 16.06 -3.23 3.43
N SER A 179 15.37 -4.04 2.62
CA SER A 179 14.65 -3.61 1.43
C SER A 179 13.23 -4.20 1.42
N ARG A 180 12.43 -3.76 0.49
CA ARG A 180 11.13 -4.35 0.13
C ARG A 180 11.33 -5.35 -1.01
N ASP A 181 10.32 -6.17 -1.24
CA ASP A 181 10.22 -7.00 -2.43
C ASP A 181 9.90 -6.16 -3.69
N SER A 182 10.05 -6.76 -4.87
CA SER A 182 9.88 -6.07 -6.16
C SER A 182 8.43 -5.69 -6.50
N SER A 183 7.42 -6.18 -5.77
CA SER A 183 6.04 -5.74 -5.93
C SER A 183 5.77 -4.39 -5.27
N SER A 184 6.66 -3.96 -4.37
CA SER A 184 6.55 -2.71 -3.63
C SER A 184 6.82 -1.49 -4.52
N GLY A 185 5.86 -0.55 -4.58
CA GLY A 185 6.08 0.74 -5.22
C GLY A 185 7.21 1.55 -4.57
N THR A 186 7.42 1.39 -3.26
CA THR A 186 8.52 2.04 -2.55
C THR A 186 9.88 1.46 -2.95
N TYR A 187 9.96 0.14 -3.20
CA TYR A 187 11.16 -0.50 -3.74
C TYR A 187 11.51 0.05 -5.12
N GLU A 188 10.54 0.12 -6.03
CA GLU A 188 10.75 0.61 -7.39
C GLU A 188 11.16 2.09 -7.38
N TYR A 189 10.44 2.95 -6.67
CA TYR A 189 10.76 4.37 -6.58
C TYR A 189 12.16 4.60 -5.99
N PHE A 190 12.52 3.92 -4.91
CA PHE A 190 13.85 4.04 -4.30
C PHE A 190 14.95 3.53 -5.26
N LYS A 191 14.67 2.48 -6.04
CA LYS A 191 15.58 1.96 -7.06
C LYS A 191 15.82 2.99 -8.18
N GLU A 192 14.77 3.66 -8.63
CA GLU A 192 14.85 4.69 -9.67
C GLU A 192 15.62 5.92 -9.18
N GLU A 193 15.25 6.48 -8.05
CA GLU A 193 15.78 7.75 -7.56
C GLU A 193 17.18 7.63 -6.93
N VAL A 194 17.42 6.58 -6.14
CA VAL A 194 18.66 6.43 -5.39
C VAL A 194 19.67 5.52 -6.10
N LEU A 195 19.23 4.35 -6.57
CA LEU A 195 20.14 3.39 -7.21
C LEU A 195 20.45 3.74 -8.67
N VAL A 196 19.58 4.52 -9.34
CA VAL A 196 19.78 5.04 -10.71
C VAL A 196 20.24 3.93 -11.66
N GLY A 197 19.43 2.86 -11.74
CA GLY A 197 19.67 1.71 -12.61
C GLY A 197 20.62 0.64 -12.07
N SER A 198 21.19 0.81 -10.87
CA SER A 198 21.92 -0.27 -10.19
C SER A 198 20.95 -1.27 -9.54
N GLU A 199 21.42 -2.52 -9.36
CA GLU A 199 20.65 -3.52 -8.62
C GLU A 199 20.94 -3.42 -7.13
N TYR A 200 19.96 -3.83 -6.32
CA TYR A 200 20.16 -3.99 -4.89
C TYR A 200 21.18 -5.09 -4.61
N ARG A 201 21.97 -4.92 -3.54
CA ARG A 201 22.88 -5.97 -3.07
C ARG A 201 22.12 -7.25 -2.75
N GLN A 202 22.74 -8.40 -3.05
CA GLN A 202 22.09 -9.71 -2.93
C GLN A 202 21.86 -10.16 -1.48
N ASP A 203 22.60 -9.61 -0.52
CA ASP A 203 22.48 -9.93 0.91
C ASP A 203 21.54 -8.95 1.65
N ALA A 204 20.79 -8.10 0.94
CA ALA A 204 19.75 -7.29 1.53
C ALA A 204 18.62 -8.17 2.08
N LEU A 205 18.16 -7.85 3.30
CA LEU A 205 17.01 -8.54 3.91
C LEU A 205 15.72 -7.97 3.30
N VAL A 206 14.94 -8.82 2.67
CA VAL A 206 13.69 -8.44 2.01
C VAL A 206 12.52 -8.57 2.98
N GLN A 207 11.77 -7.48 3.15
CA GLN A 207 10.56 -7.44 3.99
C GLN A 207 9.31 -7.26 3.13
N PRO A 208 8.23 -8.01 3.41
CA PRO A 208 7.01 -7.97 2.61
C PRO A 208 6.18 -6.70 2.84
N ALA A 209 6.33 -6.03 3.98
CA ALA A 209 5.52 -4.86 4.36
C ALA A 209 6.35 -3.77 5.04
N THR A 210 5.89 -2.51 4.96
CA THR A 210 6.58 -1.35 5.55
C THR A 210 6.77 -1.49 7.05
N GLY A 211 5.73 -1.93 7.79
CA GLY A 211 5.81 -2.12 9.24
C GLY A 211 6.85 -3.16 9.68
N ALA A 212 7.15 -4.16 8.84
CA ALA A 212 8.19 -5.15 9.14
C ALA A 212 9.60 -4.53 9.08
N ILE A 213 9.83 -3.53 8.21
CA ILE A 213 11.08 -2.76 8.18
C ILE A 213 11.26 -1.99 9.50
N VAL A 214 10.22 -1.30 9.96
CA VAL A 214 10.25 -0.55 11.24
C VAL A 214 10.65 -1.48 12.39
N GLN A 215 10.04 -2.66 12.48
CA GLN A 215 10.35 -3.63 13.54
C GLN A 215 11.79 -4.14 13.46
N GLU A 216 12.30 -4.43 12.26
CA GLU A 216 13.67 -4.91 12.09
C GLU A 216 14.70 -3.82 12.45
N ILE A 217 14.48 -2.57 12.01
CA ILE A 217 15.32 -1.43 12.35
C ILE A 217 15.35 -1.18 13.85
N ALA A 218 14.20 -1.24 14.52
CA ALA A 218 14.09 -1.04 15.96
C ALA A 218 14.92 -2.06 16.77
N GLN A 219 15.09 -3.28 16.26
CA GLN A 219 15.78 -4.37 16.95
C GLN A 219 17.26 -4.52 16.55
N ASN A 220 17.69 -3.90 15.45
CA ASN A 220 19.01 -4.09 14.87
C ASN A 220 19.76 -2.75 14.69
N LYS A 221 20.73 -2.47 15.60
CA LYS A 221 21.54 -1.24 15.58
C LYS A 221 22.35 -1.03 14.30
N GLY A 222 22.69 -2.11 13.61
CA GLY A 222 23.46 -2.07 12.35
C GLY A 222 22.58 -1.96 11.11
N ALA A 223 21.26 -1.90 11.26
CA ALA A 223 20.33 -1.90 10.14
C ALA A 223 20.11 -0.51 9.55
N ILE A 224 19.86 -0.50 8.23
CA ILE A 224 19.35 0.64 7.48
C ILE A 224 18.19 0.18 6.61
N GLY A 225 17.12 0.98 6.52
CA GLY A 225 15.94 0.72 5.70
C GLY A 225 15.36 2.01 5.14
N TYR A 226 14.30 1.89 4.34
CA TYR A 226 13.52 3.01 3.83
C TYR A 226 12.03 2.72 3.97
N ILE A 227 11.28 3.72 4.40
CA ILE A 227 9.84 3.62 4.73
C ILE A 227 9.11 4.90 4.31
N GLY A 228 7.79 4.84 4.12
CA GLY A 228 6.98 6.06 4.02
C GLY A 228 7.05 6.87 5.32
N TYR A 229 7.05 8.18 5.20
CA TYR A 229 7.20 9.11 6.34
C TYR A 229 6.14 8.89 7.43
N ALA A 230 4.91 8.54 7.05
CA ALA A 230 3.82 8.24 7.98
C ALA A 230 4.10 7.06 8.93
N TYR A 231 5.09 6.21 8.62
CA TYR A 231 5.52 5.10 9.48
C TYR A 231 6.67 5.45 10.43
N VAL A 232 7.18 6.69 10.39
CA VAL A 232 8.27 7.13 11.27
C VAL A 232 7.72 7.38 12.66
N ASP A 233 8.22 6.61 13.63
CA ASP A 233 7.90 6.77 15.04
C ASP A 233 9.17 6.80 15.91
N ASN A 234 9.02 6.81 17.22
CA ASN A 234 10.15 6.88 18.16
C ASN A 234 11.04 5.62 18.18
N SER A 235 10.65 4.54 17.50
CA SER A 235 11.43 3.29 17.42
C SER A 235 12.49 3.32 16.33
N VAL A 236 12.44 4.30 15.41
CA VAL A 236 13.40 4.48 14.32
C VAL A 236 13.85 5.93 14.24
N LYS A 237 15.04 6.16 13.67
CA LYS A 237 15.60 7.49 13.42
C LYS A 237 15.69 7.74 11.92
N ALA A 238 15.01 8.78 11.43
CA ALA A 238 15.12 9.21 10.04
C ALA A 238 16.40 10.03 9.84
N LEU A 239 17.10 9.75 8.74
CA LEU A 239 18.32 10.45 8.35
C LEU A 239 18.00 11.68 7.49
N ALA A 240 18.81 12.72 7.63
CA ALA A 240 18.83 13.83 6.67
C ALA A 240 19.55 13.36 5.38
N LEU A 241 19.03 13.78 4.22
CA LEU A 241 19.56 13.38 2.93
C LEU A 241 20.07 14.58 2.14
N ASP A 242 21.21 14.39 1.46
CA ASP A 242 21.72 15.31 0.44
C ASP A 242 21.51 14.67 -0.94
N GLY A 243 20.63 15.31 -1.74
CA GLY A 243 20.31 14.90 -3.12
C GLY A 243 21.42 15.22 -4.13
N GLY A 244 22.52 15.85 -3.72
CA GLY A 244 23.68 16.15 -4.57
C GLY A 244 24.07 17.62 -4.67
N ASP A 245 23.44 18.50 -3.93
CA ASP A 245 23.76 19.96 -3.86
C ASP A 245 24.64 20.33 -2.63
N GLY A 246 24.98 19.37 -1.78
CA GLY A 246 25.75 19.53 -0.56
C GLY A 246 24.91 19.98 0.65
N ILE A 247 23.57 20.00 0.51
CA ILE A 247 22.65 20.39 1.58
C ILE A 247 21.92 19.16 2.12
N PHE A 248 22.12 18.88 3.41
CA PHE A 248 21.40 17.80 4.09
C PHE A 248 20.03 18.28 4.56
N VAL A 249 18.97 17.71 3.98
CA VAL A 249 17.58 18.06 4.28
C VAL A 249 16.96 16.96 5.14
N PRO A 250 16.43 17.27 6.35
CA PRO A 250 15.76 16.29 7.17
C PRO A 250 14.38 15.91 6.60
N ALA A 251 13.98 14.65 6.81
CA ALA A 251 12.64 14.19 6.49
C ALA A 251 11.64 14.78 7.49
N THR A 252 11.14 15.98 7.19
CA THR A 252 10.08 16.64 7.95
C THR A 252 8.91 17.03 7.04
N GLN A 253 7.72 17.15 7.63
CA GLN A 253 6.54 17.58 6.89
C GLN A 253 6.80 18.85 6.07
N GLU A 254 7.39 19.87 6.68
CA GLU A 254 7.70 21.14 6.01
C GLU A 254 8.57 20.94 4.77
N LYS A 255 9.64 20.13 4.88
CA LYS A 255 10.61 19.91 3.80
C LYS A 255 10.07 19.02 2.68
N ILE A 256 9.18 18.08 3.03
CA ILE A 256 8.51 17.23 2.05
C ILE A 256 7.50 18.07 1.25
N LEU A 257 6.65 18.85 1.92
CA LEU A 257 5.66 19.71 1.27
C LEU A 257 6.27 20.83 0.44
N SER A 258 7.41 21.39 0.85
CA SER A 258 8.12 22.40 0.07
C SER A 258 8.87 21.84 -1.14
N GLY A 259 8.95 20.50 -1.27
CA GLY A 259 9.74 19.84 -2.31
C GLY A 259 11.26 19.91 -2.09
N GLU A 260 11.71 20.40 -0.93
CA GLU A 260 13.13 20.45 -0.58
C GLU A 260 13.68 19.06 -0.22
N TYR A 261 12.83 18.16 0.37
CA TYR A 261 13.24 16.80 0.69
C TYR A 261 13.32 15.95 -0.58
N PRO A 262 14.49 15.36 -0.89
CA PRO A 262 14.73 14.80 -2.23
C PRO A 262 13.99 13.51 -2.56
N LEU A 263 13.35 12.86 -1.58
CA LEU A 263 12.55 11.63 -1.77
C LEU A 263 11.07 11.87 -1.45
N ALA A 264 10.48 12.90 -2.05
CA ALA A 264 9.03 13.17 -2.00
C ALA A 264 8.35 12.60 -3.23
N ARG A 265 7.15 12.03 -3.07
CA ARG A 265 6.37 11.41 -4.15
C ARG A 265 4.87 11.54 -3.94
N GLU A 266 4.12 11.38 -5.02
CA GLU A 266 2.67 11.25 -5.00
C GLU A 266 2.23 9.83 -4.60
N LEU A 267 1.04 9.78 -4.01
CA LEU A 267 0.29 8.55 -3.76
C LEU A 267 -0.96 8.54 -4.65
N PHE A 268 -1.28 7.38 -5.19
CA PHE A 268 -2.28 7.26 -6.25
C PHE A 268 -3.36 6.23 -5.92
N TYR A 269 -4.57 6.54 -6.38
CA TYR A 269 -5.58 5.56 -6.73
C TYR A 269 -5.73 5.48 -8.25
N TYR A 270 -5.84 4.24 -8.76
CA TYR A 270 -6.13 3.96 -10.16
C TYR A 270 -7.49 3.27 -10.27
N THR A 271 -8.31 3.75 -11.19
CA THR A 271 -9.62 3.17 -11.52
C THR A 271 -9.67 2.80 -13.00
N ASN A 272 -10.66 1.98 -13.42
CA ASN A 272 -10.91 1.72 -14.83
C ASN A 272 -11.79 2.82 -15.42
N GLY A 273 -11.18 3.86 -15.96
CA GLY A 273 -11.85 5.07 -16.45
C GLY A 273 -12.49 5.87 -15.31
N GLU A 274 -13.43 6.74 -15.69
CA GLU A 274 -14.18 7.56 -14.72
C GLU A 274 -14.98 6.66 -13.77
N PRO A 275 -14.77 6.77 -12.46
CA PRO A 275 -15.45 5.92 -11.48
C PRO A 275 -16.95 6.14 -11.51
N GLN A 276 -17.72 5.05 -11.31
CA GLN A 276 -19.18 5.06 -11.28
C GLN A 276 -19.69 4.43 -9.97
N GLY A 277 -20.97 4.62 -9.66
CA GLY A 277 -21.61 3.98 -8.52
C GLY A 277 -20.87 4.22 -7.19
N LEU A 278 -20.68 3.17 -6.41
CA LEU A 278 -20.01 3.24 -5.11
C LEU A 278 -18.55 3.65 -5.22
N THR A 279 -17.84 3.24 -6.29
CA THR A 279 -16.45 3.66 -6.52
C THR A 279 -16.37 5.18 -6.65
N LYS A 280 -17.32 5.80 -7.38
CA LYS A 280 -17.36 7.26 -7.50
C LYS A 280 -17.68 7.94 -6.17
N GLU A 281 -18.67 7.44 -5.44
CA GLU A 281 -19.02 7.99 -4.12
C GLU A 281 -17.82 7.99 -3.16
N PHE A 282 -17.06 6.89 -3.16
CA PHE A 282 -15.85 6.77 -2.34
C PHE A 282 -14.74 7.71 -2.84
N MET A 283 -14.48 7.78 -4.14
CA MET A 283 -13.46 8.69 -4.70
C MET A 283 -13.81 10.16 -4.44
N ASP A 284 -15.08 10.54 -4.57
CA ASP A 284 -15.55 11.90 -4.24
C ASP A 284 -15.33 12.21 -2.76
N TYR A 285 -15.55 11.22 -1.87
CA TYR A 285 -15.28 11.36 -0.44
C TYR A 285 -13.79 11.53 -0.15
N VAL A 286 -12.92 10.69 -0.73
CA VAL A 286 -11.45 10.77 -0.58
C VAL A 286 -10.94 12.15 -0.99
N MET A 287 -11.45 12.70 -2.09
CA MET A 287 -11.04 14.01 -2.60
C MET A 287 -11.80 15.19 -1.96
N SER A 288 -12.70 14.96 -1.02
CA SER A 288 -13.35 16.01 -0.25
C SER A 288 -12.43 16.60 0.82
N ALA A 289 -12.79 17.77 1.35
CA ALA A 289 -12.07 18.38 2.48
C ALA A 289 -11.97 17.44 3.70
N GLU A 290 -12.96 16.59 3.90
CA GLU A 290 -12.96 15.62 4.98
C GLU A 290 -12.01 14.45 4.72
N GLY A 291 -12.05 13.84 3.53
CA GLY A 291 -11.11 12.79 3.14
C GLY A 291 -9.67 13.29 3.20
N GLN A 292 -9.42 14.51 2.73
CA GLN A 292 -8.09 15.13 2.78
C GLN A 292 -7.63 15.51 4.21
N SER A 293 -8.56 15.69 5.16
CA SER A 293 -8.21 15.78 6.58
C SER A 293 -7.65 14.46 7.11
N ILE A 294 -8.23 13.31 6.69
CA ILE A 294 -7.74 11.98 7.06
C ILE A 294 -6.31 11.75 6.56
N VAL A 295 -5.98 12.24 5.34
CA VAL A 295 -4.60 12.19 4.82
C VAL A 295 -3.62 12.79 5.81
N SER A 296 -3.95 13.98 6.36
CA SER A 296 -3.11 14.65 7.36
C SER A 296 -3.07 13.92 8.70
N GLU A 297 -4.19 13.37 9.15
CA GLU A 297 -4.30 12.65 10.43
C GLU A 297 -3.49 11.35 10.44
N VAL A 298 -3.42 10.66 9.30
CA VAL A 298 -2.61 9.44 9.12
C VAL A 298 -1.12 9.76 8.99
N GLY A 299 -0.76 11.02 8.70
CA GLY A 299 0.64 11.47 8.60
C GLY A 299 1.16 11.60 7.17
N TYR A 300 0.27 11.57 6.19
CA TYR A 300 0.56 11.94 4.80
C TYR A 300 0.22 13.41 4.54
N PHE A 301 0.40 13.88 3.31
CA PHE A 301 0.17 15.27 2.95
C PHE A 301 -0.94 15.36 1.91
N PRO A 302 -1.94 16.25 2.12
CA PRO A 302 -3.07 16.39 1.21
C PRO A 302 -2.67 16.69 -0.22
N ALA A 303 -3.48 16.19 -1.18
CA ALA A 303 -3.34 16.47 -2.60
C ALA A 303 -3.91 17.84 -2.99
N ILE A 304 -4.87 18.37 -2.21
CA ILE A 304 -5.57 19.64 -2.44
C ILE A 304 -5.62 20.49 -1.16
#